data_8031d49e640ee3a2ab0979369f483ba9
#
_entry.id   8031d49e640ee3a2ab0979369f483ba9
#
_cell.length_a   1.000
_cell.length_b   1.000
_cell.length_c   1.000
_cell.angle_alpha   90.00
_cell.angle_beta   90.00
_cell.angle_gamma   90.00
#
_symmetry.space_group_name_H-M   'P 1'
#
loop_
_entity.id
_entity.type
_entity.pdbx_description
1 polymer ?
#
loop_
_entity_poly.entity_id
_entity_poly.type
_entity_poly.pdbx_seq_one_letter_code
_entity_poly.pdbx_strand_id
1 'polypeptide(L)'
;MTTHEIITSKPKLPVYFDIYQSDNQLVPSHWHAHVEILYISSGSMHVICREESFLLHTGDIFLVNSGDIHYTRTIGRTETYLLQRSE
;
A
#
# COMPACT_ATOMS: atom_id res chain seq x y z
N MET A 1 -15.56 -0.64 -1.62
CA MET A 1 -15.07 -1.53 -2.66
C MET A 1 -14.53 -2.80 -2.06
N THR A 2 -14.92 -3.88 -2.62
CA THR A 2 -14.43 -5.15 -2.14
C THR A 2 -13.08 -5.46 -2.75
N THR A 3 -12.47 -6.46 -2.20
CA THR A 3 -11.21 -6.97 -2.70
C THR A 3 -11.43 -7.62 -4.05
N HIS A 4 -10.52 -7.36 -4.94
CA HIS A 4 -10.53 -7.97 -6.25
C HIS A 4 -9.26 -8.72 -6.47
N GLU A 5 -9.41 -9.85 -7.06
CA GLU A 5 -8.28 -10.61 -7.52
C GLU A 5 -8.10 -10.28 -8.99
N ILE A 6 -6.92 -9.82 -9.33
CA ILE A 6 -6.61 -9.49 -10.71
C ILE A 6 -6.14 -10.75 -11.39
N ILE A 7 -6.89 -11.16 -12.37
CA ILE A 7 -6.61 -12.42 -13.06
C ILE A 7 -5.94 -12.11 -14.36
N THR A 8 -4.79 -12.68 -14.54
CA THR A 8 -4.05 -12.55 -15.79
C THR A 8 -4.13 -13.86 -16.54
N SER A 9 -3.76 -13.81 -17.80
CA SER A 9 -3.78 -15.03 -18.62
C SER A 9 -2.74 -16.02 -18.16
N LYS A 10 -1.73 -15.59 -17.43
CA LYS A 10 -0.69 -16.47 -16.92
C LYS A 10 -0.41 -16.16 -15.47
N PRO A 11 -1.27 -16.59 -14.61
CA PRO A 11 -1.19 -16.23 -13.19
C PRO A 11 -0.12 -17.03 -12.47
N LYS A 12 1.10 -16.66 -12.67
CA LYS A 12 2.19 -17.31 -11.96
C LYS A 12 2.22 -16.92 -10.52
N LEU A 13 2.02 -15.63 -10.28
CA LEU A 13 2.11 -15.09 -8.95
C LEU A 13 0.77 -14.47 -8.60
N PRO A 14 0.26 -14.76 -7.43
CA PRO A 14 -0.99 -14.15 -7.00
C PRO A 14 -0.85 -12.63 -6.97
N VAL A 15 -1.85 -11.95 -7.47
CA VAL A 15 -1.93 -10.51 -7.42
C VAL A 15 -3.18 -10.15 -6.63
N TYR A 16 -3.01 -9.31 -5.65
CA TYR A 16 -4.07 -8.90 -4.76
C TYR A 16 -4.27 -7.40 -4.89
N PHE A 17 -5.50 -6.98 -5.03
CA PHE A 17 -5.84 -5.57 -5.15
C PHE A 17 -6.96 -5.22 -4.20
N ASP A 18 -6.79 -4.10 -3.49
CA ASP A 18 -7.79 -3.65 -2.55
C ASP A 18 -7.84 -2.12 -2.57
N ILE A 19 -9.02 -1.59 -2.26
CA ILE A 19 -9.23 -0.16 -2.07
C ILE A 19 -9.78 0.00 -0.67
N TYR A 20 -9.11 0.79 0.14
CA TYR A 20 -9.58 0.98 1.49
C TYR A 20 -9.52 2.45 1.90
N GLN A 21 -10.36 2.79 2.85
CA GLN A 21 -10.44 4.14 3.40
C GLN A 21 -10.08 4.09 4.87
N SER A 22 -9.43 5.14 5.32
CA SER A 22 -9.05 5.24 6.71
C SER A 22 -9.02 6.70 7.11
N ASP A 23 -8.96 6.93 8.43
CA ASP A 23 -9.00 8.29 8.96
C ASP A 23 -8.06 8.34 10.14
N ASN A 24 -6.92 9.02 9.96
CA ASN A 24 -5.90 9.18 10.99
C ASN A 24 -5.48 7.85 11.62
N GLN A 25 -5.33 6.85 10.78
CA GLN A 25 -5.05 5.51 11.25
C GLN A 25 -3.57 5.21 11.13
N LEU A 26 -3.02 4.63 12.19
CA LEU A 26 -1.66 4.13 12.20
C LEU A 26 -1.68 2.64 11.93
N VAL A 27 -0.95 2.23 10.91
CA VAL A 27 -0.77 0.82 10.60
C VAL A 27 0.63 0.44 11.06
N PRO A 28 0.75 -0.44 12.04
CA PRO A 28 2.05 -0.79 12.61
C PRO A 28 2.98 -1.41 11.58
N SER A 29 4.24 -1.38 11.91
CA SER A 29 5.26 -1.97 11.07
C SER A 29 4.98 -3.46 10.88
N HIS A 30 5.15 -3.92 9.67
CA HIS A 30 5.01 -5.33 9.38
C HIS A 30 5.97 -5.70 8.26
N TRP A 31 6.21 -6.97 8.14
CA TRP A 31 7.16 -7.49 7.18
C TRP A 31 6.51 -8.63 6.41
N HIS A 32 6.72 -8.66 5.12
CA HIS A 32 6.20 -9.74 4.31
C HIS A 32 7.04 -9.85 3.03
N ALA A 33 6.91 -10.98 2.39
CA ALA A 33 7.77 -11.32 1.26
C ALA A 33 7.08 -11.11 -0.06
N HIS A 34 6.59 -9.90 -0.30
CA HIS A 34 6.01 -9.56 -1.59
C HIS A 34 6.14 -8.07 -1.84
N VAL A 35 5.95 -7.70 -3.08
CA VAL A 35 6.02 -6.30 -3.50
C VAL A 35 4.65 -5.68 -3.30
N GLU A 36 4.65 -4.44 -2.83
CA GLU A 36 3.42 -3.71 -2.55
C GLU A 36 3.48 -2.35 -3.19
N ILE A 37 2.40 -1.95 -3.83
CA ILE A 37 2.29 -0.63 -4.43
C ILE A 37 1.11 0.07 -3.79
N LEU A 38 1.37 1.28 -3.28
CA LEU A 38 0.36 2.12 -2.67
C LEU A 38 0.10 3.30 -3.59
N TYR A 39 -1.15 3.58 -3.86
CA TYR A 39 -1.56 4.76 -4.61
C TYR A 39 -2.57 5.53 -3.79
N ILE A 40 -2.30 6.82 -3.57
CA ILE A 40 -3.18 7.66 -2.76
C ILE A 40 -4.17 8.32 -3.70
N SER A 41 -5.39 7.84 -3.70
CA SER A 41 -6.40 8.41 -4.57
C SER A 41 -7.02 9.67 -3.98
N SER A 42 -7.02 9.80 -2.65
CA SER A 42 -7.43 11.05 -2.00
C SER A 42 -6.85 11.08 -0.60
N GLY A 43 -6.45 12.27 -0.16
CA GLY A 43 -5.91 12.46 1.17
C GLY A 43 -4.40 12.42 1.20
N SER A 44 -3.85 12.07 2.34
CA SER A 44 -2.41 12.06 2.56
C SER A 44 -2.03 10.91 3.48
N MET A 45 -0.80 10.45 3.30
CA MET A 45 -0.30 9.34 4.09
C MET A 45 1.18 9.56 4.38
N HIS A 46 1.55 9.29 5.61
CA HIS A 46 2.94 9.33 6.03
C HIS A 46 3.45 7.90 6.05
N VAL A 47 4.52 7.66 5.31
CA VAL A 47 5.12 6.32 5.21
C VAL A 47 6.52 6.37 5.77
N ILE A 48 6.84 5.42 6.62
CA ILE A 48 8.21 5.23 7.10
C ILE A 48 8.67 3.88 6.61
N CYS A 49 9.71 3.89 5.81
CA CYS A 49 10.20 2.69 5.17
C CYS A 49 11.72 2.74 5.21
N ARG A 50 12.33 1.69 5.76
CA ARG A 50 13.78 1.59 5.86
C ARG A 50 14.37 2.84 6.54
N GLU A 51 13.70 3.29 7.61
CA GLU A 51 14.14 4.42 8.42
C GLU A 51 14.08 5.76 7.71
N GLU A 52 13.42 5.81 6.55
CA GLU A 52 13.18 7.06 5.86
C GLU A 52 11.71 7.40 5.91
N SER A 53 11.42 8.69 5.93
CA SER A 53 10.07 9.19 6.08
C SER A 53 9.64 9.87 4.79
N PHE A 54 8.45 9.52 4.33
CA PHE A 54 7.89 10.06 3.10
C PHE A 54 6.48 10.55 3.38
N LEU A 55 6.15 11.71 2.83
CA LEU A 55 4.78 12.23 2.91
C LEU A 55 4.17 12.13 1.53
N LEU A 56 3.12 11.32 1.43
CA LEU A 56 2.45 11.08 0.16
C LEU A 56 1.17 11.91 0.12
N HIS A 57 0.88 12.43 -1.05
CA HIS A 57 -0.33 13.20 -1.31
C HIS A 57 -1.15 12.52 -2.38
N THR A 58 -2.36 13.04 -2.61
CA THR A 58 -3.21 12.55 -3.68
C THR A 58 -2.43 12.46 -4.98
N GLY A 59 -2.50 11.31 -5.61
CA GLY A 59 -1.82 11.08 -6.89
C GLY A 59 -0.46 10.44 -6.76
N ASP A 60 0.07 10.32 -5.55
CA ASP A 60 1.39 9.74 -5.36
C ASP A 60 1.32 8.22 -5.33
N ILE A 61 2.40 7.61 -5.79
CA ILE A 61 2.56 6.17 -5.80
C ILE A 61 3.82 5.85 -5.02
N PHE A 62 3.72 4.83 -4.16
CA PHE A 62 4.86 4.40 -3.36
C PHE A 62 5.04 2.90 -3.49
N LEU A 63 6.26 2.48 -3.77
CA LEU A 63 6.59 1.07 -3.94
C LEU A 63 7.33 0.56 -2.71
N VAL A 64 6.81 -0.51 -2.12
CA VAL A 64 7.47 -1.19 -1.00
C VAL A 64 8.01 -2.50 -1.53
N ASN A 65 9.32 -2.66 -1.44
CA ASN A 65 9.96 -3.89 -1.92
C ASN A 65 9.80 -5.02 -0.91
N SER A 66 9.91 -6.21 -1.43
CA SER A 66 9.90 -7.41 -0.61
C SER A 66 10.97 -7.31 0.48
N GLY A 67 10.57 -7.59 1.70
CA GLY A 67 11.51 -7.59 2.82
C GLY A 67 11.69 -6.25 3.51
N ASP A 68 11.15 -5.18 2.95
CA ASP A 68 11.26 -3.88 3.59
C ASP A 68 10.32 -3.80 4.78
N ILE A 69 10.85 -3.30 5.89
CA ILE A 69 10.02 -3.05 7.06
C ILE A 69 9.47 -1.64 6.93
N HIS A 70 8.17 -1.53 7.04
CA HIS A 70 7.52 -0.24 6.85
C HIS A 70 6.27 -0.12 7.69
N TYR A 71 5.85 1.11 7.93
CA TYR A 71 4.55 1.36 8.49
C TYR A 71 4.03 2.70 7.96
N THR A 72 2.72 2.86 8.04
CA THR A 72 2.06 4.00 7.47
C THR A 72 1.10 4.63 8.47
N ARG A 73 0.87 5.91 8.28
CA ARG A 73 -0.14 6.64 9.04
C ARG A 73 -0.91 7.51 8.07
N THR A 74 -2.22 7.34 7.99
CA THR A 74 -3.03 8.24 7.19
C THR A 74 -3.26 9.55 7.95
N ILE A 75 -3.34 10.63 7.20
CA ILE A 75 -3.55 11.96 7.75
C ILE A 75 -4.92 12.41 7.29
N GLY A 76 -5.86 12.49 8.24
CA GLY A 76 -7.23 12.78 7.88
C GLY A 76 -7.84 11.62 7.09
N ARG A 77 -8.93 11.91 6.41
CA ARG A 77 -9.61 10.90 5.61
C ARG A 77 -8.81 10.62 4.35
N THR A 78 -8.51 9.38 4.12
CA THR A 78 -7.61 8.96 3.05
C THR A 78 -8.17 7.73 2.38
N GLU A 79 -8.09 7.71 1.05
CA GLU A 79 -8.43 6.52 0.28
C GLU A 79 -7.18 6.04 -0.41
N THR A 80 -6.90 4.76 -0.26
CA THR A 80 -5.67 4.15 -0.76
C THR A 80 -6.00 2.93 -1.60
N TYR A 81 -5.33 2.82 -2.73
CA TYR A 81 -5.38 1.64 -3.58
C TYR A 81 -4.12 0.85 -3.31
N LEU A 82 -4.31 -0.40 -2.98
CA LEU A 82 -3.22 -1.30 -2.61
C LEU A 82 -3.13 -2.42 -3.63
N LEU A 83 -1.94 -2.60 -4.18
CA LEU A 83 -1.67 -3.70 -5.08
C LEU A 83 -0.50 -4.49 -4.52
N GLN A 84 -0.69 -5.78 -4.35
CA GLN A 84 0.36 -6.66 -3.80
C GLN A 84 0.60 -7.82 -4.74
N ARG A 85 1.84 -8.23 -4.82
CA ARG A 85 2.21 -9.37 -5.64
C ARG A 85 3.16 -10.26 -4.85
N SER A 86 2.86 -11.55 -4.82
CA SER A 86 3.72 -12.52 -4.15
C SER A 86 5.04 -12.67 -4.88
N GLU A 87 6.02 -13.03 -4.10
CA GLU A 87 7.33 -13.35 -4.64
C GLU A 87 7.42 -14.82 -5.01
#